data_9cc51a16ba3df6eff7df75d37c34dfe0
#
_entry.id   9cc51a16ba3df6eff7df75d37c34dfe0
#
_cell.length_a   1.000
_cell.length_b   1.000
_cell.length_c   1.000
_cell.angle_alpha   90.00
_cell.angle_beta   90.00
_cell.angle_gamma   90.00
#
_symmetry.space_group_name_H-M   'P 1'
#
loop_
_entity.id
_entity.type
_entity.pdbx_description
1 polymer ?
#
loop_
_entity_poly.entity_id
_entity_poly.type
_entity_poly.pdbx_seq_one_letter_code
_entity_poly.pdbx_strand_id
1 'polypeptide(L)'
;MAELQVHQGESHSHVHTHAESDPVGARVGMMVGVLGVLLAVVTIAAHREHTAAVIHRTESNDQWAFYQAKKSREYVSDVASQLLQVLGTDSAKMEPVLKKLTAAQEKYTAEAKEIKAHAEEKDVESQRAEQFAARYDIGEGLLELGLVLTSLYFLGRQRFLPIVGGLSAFAGMLVAISPWISWLG
;
A
#
# COMPACT_ATOMS: atom_id res chain seq x y z
N MET A 1 -85.56 23.44 26.06
CA MET A 1 -84.58 22.55 25.41
C MET A 1 -83.63 23.43 24.62
N ALA A 2 -82.44 23.62 25.14
CA ALA A 2 -81.40 24.43 24.50
C ALA A 2 -80.32 23.50 24.05
N GLU A 3 -80.11 23.42 22.74
CA GLU A 3 -79.03 22.64 22.16
C GLU A 3 -77.76 23.46 22.19
N LEU A 4 -76.76 22.91 22.84
CA LEU A 4 -75.41 23.44 22.84
C LEU A 4 -74.65 22.91 21.61
N GLN A 5 -74.44 23.76 20.61
CA GLN A 5 -73.51 23.48 19.53
C GLN A 5 -72.08 23.75 19.96
N VAL A 6 -71.31 22.69 20.11
CA VAL A 6 -69.89 22.74 20.31
C VAL A 6 -69.19 23.00 18.97
N HIS A 7 -68.66 24.17 18.78
CA HIS A 7 -67.82 24.51 17.66
C HIS A 7 -66.39 23.98 17.91
N GLN A 8 -66.04 22.85 17.31
CA GLN A 8 -64.65 22.39 17.25
C GLN A 8 -63.94 23.21 16.15
N GLY A 9 -63.18 24.18 16.64
CA GLY A 9 -62.21 24.90 15.81
C GLY A 9 -60.94 24.05 15.67
N GLU A 10 -60.82 23.29 14.58
CA GLU A 10 -59.52 22.68 14.21
C GLU A 10 -58.58 23.75 13.70
N SER A 11 -57.74 24.26 14.56
CA SER A 11 -56.61 25.09 14.15
C SER A 11 -55.49 24.18 13.63
N HIS A 12 -55.53 23.86 12.35
CA HIS A 12 -54.36 23.33 11.67
C HIS A 12 -53.30 24.43 11.56
N SER A 13 -52.46 24.52 12.59
CA SER A 13 -51.22 25.29 12.50
C SER A 13 -50.27 24.53 11.59
N HIS A 14 -50.32 24.85 10.28
CA HIS A 14 -49.25 24.51 9.35
C HIS A 14 -47.98 25.21 9.83
N VAL A 15 -47.18 24.49 10.64
CA VAL A 15 -45.80 24.88 10.90
C VAL A 15 -45.05 24.66 9.62
N HIS A 16 -45.12 25.63 8.69
CA HIS A 16 -44.14 25.75 7.62
C HIS A 16 -42.84 26.14 8.29
N THR A 17 -42.07 25.12 8.75
CA THR A 17 -40.64 25.25 8.94
C THR A 17 -40.04 25.52 7.58
N HIS A 18 -39.95 26.80 7.20
CA HIS A 18 -39.04 27.22 6.17
C HIS A 18 -37.65 26.85 6.70
N ALA A 19 -37.14 25.68 6.26
CA ALA A 19 -35.76 25.34 6.42
C ALA A 19 -35.00 26.48 5.70
N GLU A 20 -34.49 27.43 6.51
CA GLU A 20 -33.67 28.53 6.01
C GLU A 20 -32.51 27.84 5.25
N SER A 21 -32.51 28.01 3.93
CA SER A 21 -31.52 27.37 3.08
C SER A 21 -30.15 27.90 3.45
N ASP A 22 -29.35 27.09 4.14
CA ASP A 22 -27.95 27.42 4.41
C ASP A 22 -27.11 27.14 3.14
N PRO A 23 -26.87 28.17 2.29
CA PRO A 23 -26.14 27.98 1.04
C PRO A 23 -24.65 27.61 1.29
N VAL A 24 -24.13 27.96 2.47
CA VAL A 24 -22.77 27.58 2.88
C VAL A 24 -22.75 26.10 3.27
N GLY A 25 -23.72 25.66 4.08
CA GLY A 25 -23.87 24.26 4.45
C GLY A 25 -24.02 23.33 3.23
N ALA A 26 -24.80 23.75 2.21
CA ALA A 26 -24.95 22.99 0.97
C ALA A 26 -23.61 22.82 0.22
N ARG A 27 -22.80 23.88 0.14
CA ARG A 27 -21.44 23.83 -0.48
C ARG A 27 -20.49 22.96 0.32
N VAL A 28 -20.51 23.07 1.65
CA VAL A 28 -19.70 22.25 2.55
C VAL A 28 -20.10 20.78 2.42
N GLY A 29 -21.41 20.48 2.35
CA GLY A 29 -21.88 19.10 2.12
C GLY A 29 -21.39 18.50 0.80
N MET A 30 -21.43 19.29 -0.28
CA MET A 30 -20.88 18.86 -1.58
C MET A 30 -19.38 18.60 -1.49
N MET A 31 -18.63 19.48 -0.82
CA MET A 31 -17.18 19.32 -0.61
C MET A 31 -16.88 18.06 0.19
N VAL A 32 -17.59 17.78 1.28
CA VAL A 32 -17.47 16.53 2.06
C VAL A 32 -17.71 15.30 1.17
N GLY A 33 -18.75 15.32 0.33
CA GLY A 33 -19.03 14.24 -0.61
C GLY A 33 -17.89 14.01 -1.60
N VAL A 34 -17.35 15.07 -2.20
CA VAL A 34 -16.21 15.00 -3.12
C VAL A 34 -14.96 14.47 -2.40
N LEU A 35 -14.65 14.98 -1.21
CA LEU A 35 -13.51 14.50 -0.42
C LEU A 35 -13.65 13.03 -0.05
N GLY A 36 -14.85 12.55 0.28
CA GLY A 36 -15.09 11.13 0.54
C GLY A 36 -14.81 10.24 -0.66
N VAL A 37 -15.20 10.68 -1.87
CA VAL A 37 -14.89 9.94 -3.10
C VAL A 37 -13.38 9.92 -3.38
N LEU A 38 -12.71 11.08 -3.24
CA LEU A 38 -11.26 11.17 -3.44
C LEU A 38 -10.50 10.31 -2.44
N LEU A 39 -10.90 10.33 -1.17
CA LEU A 39 -10.35 9.48 -0.13
C LEU A 39 -10.48 8.01 -0.52
N ALA A 40 -11.66 7.55 -0.92
CA ALA A 40 -11.87 6.15 -1.31
C ALA A 40 -10.94 5.73 -2.47
N VAL A 41 -10.70 6.61 -3.45
CA VAL A 41 -9.78 6.32 -4.56
C VAL A 41 -8.34 6.19 -4.06
N VAL A 42 -7.89 7.10 -3.18
CA VAL A 42 -6.52 7.07 -2.63
C VAL A 42 -6.33 5.84 -1.74
N THR A 43 -7.31 5.49 -0.90
CA THR A 43 -7.29 4.26 -0.07
C THR A 43 -7.14 3.01 -0.92
N ILE A 44 -7.87 2.91 -2.04
CA ILE A 44 -7.72 1.76 -2.96
C ILE A 44 -6.32 1.72 -3.56
N ALA A 45 -5.75 2.87 -3.93
CA ALA A 45 -4.40 2.94 -4.48
C ALA A 45 -3.36 2.52 -3.42
N ALA A 46 -3.45 3.06 -2.20
CA ALA A 46 -2.60 2.68 -1.07
C ALA A 46 -2.62 1.17 -0.82
N HIS A 47 -3.81 0.57 -0.76
CA HIS A 47 -3.98 -0.87 -0.54
C HIS A 47 -3.34 -1.73 -1.63
N ARG A 48 -3.39 -1.28 -2.89
CA ARG A 48 -2.76 -1.98 -4.02
C ARG A 48 -1.24 -1.97 -3.90
N GLU A 49 -0.65 -0.82 -3.56
CA GLU A 49 0.80 -0.70 -3.40
C GLU A 49 1.31 -1.49 -2.19
N HIS A 50 0.60 -1.48 -1.06
CA HIS A 50 0.93 -2.32 0.09
C HIS A 50 0.89 -3.81 -0.28
N THR A 51 -0.13 -4.24 -1.01
CA THR A 51 -0.23 -5.63 -1.47
C THR A 51 0.92 -5.98 -2.41
N ALA A 52 1.26 -5.11 -3.36
CA ALA A 52 2.38 -5.31 -4.28
C ALA A 52 3.72 -5.40 -3.52
N ALA A 53 3.94 -4.52 -2.55
CA ALA A 53 5.13 -4.55 -1.70
C ALA A 53 5.29 -5.89 -0.97
N VAL A 54 4.21 -6.41 -0.39
CA VAL A 54 4.22 -7.72 0.30
C VAL A 54 4.51 -8.86 -0.67
N ILE A 55 3.89 -8.86 -1.86
CA ILE A 55 4.13 -9.88 -2.89
C ILE A 55 5.59 -9.87 -3.33
N HIS A 56 6.13 -8.72 -3.72
CA HIS A 56 7.53 -8.62 -4.17
C HIS A 56 8.51 -8.95 -3.05
N ARG A 57 8.20 -8.60 -1.79
CA ARG A 57 9.01 -8.98 -0.64
C ARG A 57 9.02 -10.50 -0.44
N THR A 58 7.88 -11.15 -0.61
CA THR A 58 7.78 -12.61 -0.50
C THR A 58 8.56 -13.29 -1.62
N GLU A 59 8.40 -12.82 -2.86
CA GLU A 59 9.15 -13.33 -4.02
C GLU A 59 10.66 -13.15 -3.82
N SER A 60 11.11 -12.00 -3.32
CA SER A 60 12.52 -11.76 -3.00
C SER A 60 13.03 -12.74 -1.95
N ASN A 61 12.29 -12.93 -0.84
CA ASN A 61 12.67 -13.88 0.21
C ASN A 61 12.81 -15.31 -0.33
N ASP A 62 11.90 -15.74 -1.22
CA ASP A 62 11.97 -17.05 -1.86
C ASP A 62 13.23 -17.16 -2.73
N GLN A 63 13.55 -16.15 -3.53
CA GLN A 63 14.76 -16.12 -4.33
C GLN A 63 16.03 -16.15 -3.46
N TRP A 64 16.06 -15.41 -2.35
CA TRP A 64 17.16 -15.47 -1.40
C TRP A 64 17.30 -16.85 -0.75
N ALA A 65 16.19 -17.53 -0.44
CA ALA A 65 16.23 -18.91 0.06
C ALA A 65 16.79 -19.87 -0.98
N PHE A 66 16.41 -19.75 -2.25
CA PHE A 66 16.99 -20.53 -3.35
C PHE A 66 18.48 -20.24 -3.54
N TYR A 67 18.89 -18.97 -3.48
CA TYR A 67 20.30 -18.60 -3.52
C TYR A 67 21.09 -19.28 -2.42
N GLN A 68 20.61 -19.21 -1.17
CA GLN A 68 21.26 -19.85 -0.02
C GLN A 68 21.34 -21.38 -0.20
N ALA A 69 20.29 -22.01 -0.73
CA ALA A 69 20.29 -23.44 -1.01
C ALA A 69 21.35 -23.82 -2.07
N LYS A 70 21.52 -23.00 -3.13
CA LYS A 70 22.55 -23.24 -4.15
C LYS A 70 23.96 -23.01 -3.60
N LYS A 71 24.15 -21.96 -2.80
CA LYS A 71 25.43 -21.69 -2.13
C LYS A 71 25.80 -22.80 -1.12
N SER A 72 24.83 -23.36 -0.42
CA SER A 72 25.04 -24.49 0.46
C SER A 72 25.49 -25.75 -0.31
N ARG A 73 24.87 -26.04 -1.46
CA ARG A 73 25.29 -27.16 -2.33
C ARG A 73 26.66 -26.95 -2.94
N GLU A 74 26.99 -25.74 -3.38
CA GLU A 74 28.31 -25.36 -3.85
C GLU A 74 29.36 -25.62 -2.75
N TYR A 75 29.11 -25.15 -1.53
CA TYR A 75 29.99 -25.37 -0.38
C TYR A 75 30.17 -26.86 -0.04
N VAL A 76 29.10 -27.65 -0.04
CA VAL A 76 29.16 -29.09 0.20
C VAL A 76 30.00 -29.79 -0.89
N SER A 77 29.85 -29.38 -2.14
CA SER A 77 30.65 -29.94 -3.25
C SER A 77 32.15 -29.60 -3.11
N ASP A 78 32.45 -28.37 -2.65
CA ASP A 78 33.82 -27.92 -2.39
C ASP A 78 34.46 -28.71 -1.25
N VAL A 79 33.80 -28.82 -0.10
CA VAL A 79 34.27 -29.60 1.05
C VAL A 79 34.45 -31.05 0.69
N ALA A 80 33.52 -31.66 -0.08
CA ALA A 80 33.64 -33.02 -0.55
C ALA A 80 34.87 -33.21 -1.47
N SER A 81 35.16 -32.24 -2.33
CA SER A 81 36.35 -32.23 -3.19
C SER A 81 37.64 -32.19 -2.38
N GLN A 82 37.72 -31.32 -1.39
CA GLN A 82 38.86 -31.19 -0.49
C GLN A 82 39.09 -32.45 0.33
N LEU A 83 38.04 -33.03 0.91
CA LEU A 83 38.13 -34.28 1.66
C LEU A 83 38.61 -35.43 0.79
N LEU A 84 38.11 -35.54 -0.44
CA LEU A 84 38.53 -36.58 -1.37
C LEU A 84 40.01 -36.43 -1.75
N GLN A 85 40.52 -35.21 -1.89
CA GLN A 85 41.94 -34.95 -2.16
C GLN A 85 42.85 -35.31 -1.00
N VAL A 86 42.37 -35.08 0.25
CA VAL A 86 43.19 -35.38 1.46
C VAL A 86 43.13 -36.86 1.85
N LEU A 87 41.97 -37.49 1.74
CA LEU A 87 41.75 -38.86 2.24
C LEU A 87 41.83 -39.95 1.16
N GLY A 88 41.79 -39.56 -0.11
CA GLY A 88 41.77 -40.51 -1.20
C GLY A 88 43.12 -41.17 -1.43
N THR A 89 43.12 -42.50 -1.52
CA THR A 89 44.32 -43.32 -1.73
C THR A 89 44.44 -43.92 -3.15
N ASP A 90 43.36 -43.87 -3.93
CA ASP A 90 43.28 -44.46 -5.27
C ASP A 90 42.93 -43.39 -6.32
N SER A 91 43.94 -42.86 -6.99
CA SER A 91 43.80 -41.76 -7.95
C SER A 91 42.88 -42.10 -9.12
N ALA A 92 42.83 -43.34 -9.58
CA ALA A 92 42.00 -43.73 -10.72
C ALA A 92 40.50 -43.70 -10.39
N LYS A 93 40.13 -43.97 -9.14
CA LYS A 93 38.74 -43.85 -8.66
C LYS A 93 38.37 -42.45 -8.25
N MET A 94 39.33 -41.62 -7.83
CA MET A 94 39.13 -40.25 -7.38
C MET A 94 38.81 -39.30 -8.55
N GLU A 95 39.55 -39.38 -9.65
CA GLU A 95 39.47 -38.48 -10.79
C GLU A 95 38.04 -38.29 -11.33
N PRO A 96 37.23 -39.36 -11.61
CA PRO A 96 35.88 -39.19 -12.12
C PRO A 96 34.93 -38.58 -11.09
N VAL A 97 35.18 -38.76 -9.78
CA VAL A 97 34.36 -38.16 -8.71
C VAL A 97 34.70 -36.69 -8.59
N LEU A 98 35.98 -36.31 -8.55
CA LEU A 98 36.43 -34.89 -8.53
C LEU A 98 35.86 -34.13 -9.73
N LYS A 99 35.92 -34.69 -10.92
CA LYS A 99 35.34 -34.06 -12.12
C LYS A 99 33.83 -33.79 -11.97
N LYS A 100 33.08 -34.73 -11.39
CA LYS A 100 31.65 -34.52 -11.09
C LYS A 100 31.42 -33.45 -10.06
N LEU A 101 32.22 -33.39 -8.99
CA LEU A 101 32.08 -32.37 -7.93
C LEU A 101 32.44 -30.99 -8.45
N THR A 102 33.48 -30.85 -9.26
CA THR A 102 33.86 -29.56 -9.88
C THR A 102 32.77 -29.10 -10.83
N ALA A 103 32.24 -29.96 -11.69
CA ALA A 103 31.15 -29.62 -12.59
C ALA A 103 29.86 -29.20 -11.82
N ALA A 104 29.57 -29.87 -10.70
CA ALA A 104 28.45 -29.50 -9.83
C ALA A 104 28.69 -28.14 -9.16
N GLN A 105 29.90 -27.85 -8.70
CA GLN A 105 30.27 -26.58 -8.12
C GLN A 105 30.10 -25.43 -9.12
N GLU A 106 30.66 -25.58 -10.33
CA GLU A 106 30.49 -24.58 -11.40
C GLU A 106 29.02 -24.31 -11.74
N LYS A 107 28.23 -25.40 -11.86
CA LYS A 107 26.80 -25.31 -12.09
C LYS A 107 26.10 -24.53 -10.95
N TYR A 108 26.35 -24.87 -9.69
CA TYR A 108 25.69 -24.19 -8.56
C TYR A 108 26.13 -22.73 -8.41
N THR A 109 27.39 -22.41 -8.73
CA THR A 109 27.90 -21.03 -8.76
C THR A 109 27.16 -20.21 -9.82
N ALA A 110 26.99 -20.75 -11.04
CA ALA A 110 26.27 -20.05 -12.11
C ALA A 110 24.79 -19.83 -11.75
N GLU A 111 24.10 -20.90 -11.30
CA GLU A 111 22.71 -20.81 -10.88
C GLU A 111 22.53 -19.84 -9.69
N ALA A 112 23.42 -19.84 -8.71
CA ALA A 112 23.38 -18.92 -7.57
C ALA A 112 23.52 -17.46 -8.04
N LYS A 113 24.37 -17.17 -9.02
CA LYS A 113 24.54 -15.82 -9.55
C LYS A 113 23.27 -15.30 -10.21
N GLU A 114 22.60 -16.14 -11.00
CA GLU A 114 21.35 -15.80 -11.67
C GLU A 114 20.23 -15.55 -10.63
N ILE A 115 20.06 -16.46 -9.68
CA ILE A 115 19.05 -16.36 -8.62
C ILE A 115 19.29 -15.09 -7.78
N LYS A 116 20.56 -14.77 -7.47
CA LYS A 116 20.90 -13.54 -6.74
C LYS A 116 20.44 -12.29 -7.49
N ALA A 117 20.66 -12.23 -8.80
CA ALA A 117 20.23 -11.08 -9.59
C ALA A 117 18.69 -10.90 -9.56
N HIS A 118 17.94 -12.00 -9.65
CA HIS A 118 16.47 -11.95 -9.50
C HIS A 118 16.03 -11.56 -8.10
N ALA A 119 16.72 -12.02 -7.05
CA ALA A 119 16.43 -11.62 -5.68
C ALA A 119 16.62 -10.10 -5.48
N GLU A 120 17.73 -9.57 -5.98
CA GLU A 120 18.04 -8.13 -5.92
C GLU A 120 17.01 -7.30 -6.72
N GLU A 121 16.58 -7.77 -7.89
CA GLU A 121 15.52 -7.13 -8.68
C GLU A 121 14.21 -7.05 -7.89
N LYS A 122 13.79 -8.16 -7.28
CA LYS A 122 12.56 -8.22 -6.47
C LYS A 122 12.65 -7.37 -5.19
N ASP A 123 13.82 -7.24 -4.58
CA ASP A 123 14.06 -6.32 -3.48
C ASP A 123 13.84 -4.86 -3.90
N VAL A 124 14.33 -4.47 -5.07
CA VAL A 124 14.14 -3.11 -5.60
C VAL A 124 12.67 -2.84 -5.91
N GLU A 125 11.95 -3.81 -6.50
CA GLU A 125 10.51 -3.70 -6.77
C GLU A 125 9.71 -3.55 -5.46
N SER A 126 10.02 -4.34 -4.44
CA SER A 126 9.40 -4.25 -3.11
C SER A 126 9.62 -2.87 -2.48
N GLN A 127 10.87 -2.39 -2.46
CA GLN A 127 11.20 -1.08 -1.90
C GLN A 127 10.49 0.06 -2.64
N ARG A 128 10.35 -0.04 -3.96
CA ARG A 128 9.62 0.95 -4.76
C ARG A 128 8.14 0.98 -4.41
N ALA A 129 7.52 -0.19 -4.31
CA ALA A 129 6.11 -0.30 -3.91
C ALA A 129 5.89 0.22 -2.48
N GLU A 130 6.78 -0.08 -1.53
CA GLU A 130 6.74 0.47 -0.16
C GLU A 130 6.83 2.01 -0.14
N GLN A 131 7.69 2.61 -0.98
CA GLN A 131 7.80 4.06 -1.09
C GLN A 131 6.53 4.70 -1.65
N PHE A 132 5.88 4.05 -2.62
CA PHE A 132 4.62 4.54 -3.18
C PHE A 132 3.49 4.40 -2.17
N ALA A 133 3.39 3.25 -1.50
CA ALA A 133 2.44 3.04 -0.42
C ALA A 133 2.56 4.13 0.66
N ALA A 134 3.76 4.42 1.15
CA ALA A 134 3.99 5.45 2.15
C ALA A 134 3.53 6.86 1.70
N ARG A 135 3.66 7.19 0.42
CA ARG A 135 3.15 8.47 -0.11
C ARG A 135 1.63 8.49 -0.17
N TYR A 136 0.99 7.39 -0.56
CA TYR A 136 -0.46 7.27 -0.53
C TYR A 136 -0.99 7.34 0.89
N ASP A 137 -0.35 6.71 1.88
CA ASP A 137 -0.75 6.76 3.28
C ASP A 137 -0.72 8.20 3.85
N ILE A 138 0.33 8.98 3.51
CA ILE A 138 0.40 10.39 3.90
C ILE A 138 -0.72 11.18 3.22
N GLY A 139 -0.95 10.96 1.93
CA GLY A 139 -2.01 11.60 1.17
C GLY A 139 -3.39 11.27 1.74
N GLU A 140 -3.64 10.01 2.07
CA GLU A 140 -4.86 9.51 2.70
C GLU A 140 -5.10 10.18 4.05
N GLY A 141 -4.11 10.19 4.95
CA GLY A 141 -4.23 10.82 6.26
C GLY A 141 -4.53 12.32 6.18
N LEU A 142 -3.94 13.06 5.23
CA LEU A 142 -4.25 14.47 5.01
C LEU A 142 -5.65 14.67 4.44
N LEU A 143 -6.15 13.77 3.58
CA LEU A 143 -7.53 13.79 3.07
C LEU A 143 -8.54 13.51 4.18
N GLU A 144 -8.27 12.51 5.03
CA GLU A 144 -9.11 12.19 6.20
C GLU A 144 -9.21 13.37 7.16
N LEU A 145 -8.06 13.98 7.50
CA LEU A 145 -8.02 15.19 8.33
C LEU A 145 -8.85 16.30 7.69
N GLY A 146 -8.70 16.50 6.38
CA GLY A 146 -9.47 17.47 5.60
C GLY A 146 -10.98 17.21 5.66
N LEU A 147 -11.39 15.95 5.50
CA LEU A 147 -12.78 15.51 5.57
C LEU A 147 -13.37 15.75 6.96
N VAL A 148 -12.65 15.37 8.03
CA VAL A 148 -13.09 15.56 9.42
C VAL A 148 -13.24 17.05 9.73
N LEU A 149 -12.23 17.88 9.43
CA LEU A 149 -12.29 19.32 9.67
C LEU A 149 -13.43 20.00 8.90
N THR A 150 -13.66 19.59 7.65
CA THR A 150 -14.75 20.12 6.84
C THR A 150 -16.11 19.73 7.42
N SER A 151 -16.28 18.49 7.90
CA SER A 151 -17.54 18.01 8.48
C SER A 151 -17.88 18.67 9.82
N LEU A 152 -16.88 19.10 10.60
CA LEU A 152 -17.08 19.83 11.85
C LEU A 152 -17.81 21.19 11.66
N TYR A 153 -17.87 21.72 10.44
CA TYR A 153 -18.70 22.88 10.13
C TYR A 153 -20.16 22.68 10.56
N PHE A 154 -20.71 21.50 10.38
CA PHE A 154 -22.12 21.22 10.72
C PHE A 154 -22.40 21.27 12.23
N LEU A 155 -21.36 21.03 13.08
CA LEU A 155 -21.47 21.12 14.53
C LEU A 155 -21.34 22.55 15.04
N GLY A 156 -20.34 23.30 14.54
CA GLY A 156 -19.95 24.58 15.08
C GLY A 156 -20.28 25.80 14.20
N ARG A 157 -20.75 25.57 12.96
CA ARG A 157 -21.01 26.62 11.94
C ARG A 157 -19.83 27.60 11.71
N GLN A 158 -18.62 27.17 12.06
CA GLN A 158 -17.42 28.00 11.95
C GLN A 158 -16.84 27.90 10.54
N ARG A 159 -16.85 29.00 9.80
CA ARG A 159 -16.47 29.06 8.37
C ARG A 159 -14.99 28.78 8.11
N PHE A 160 -14.12 28.92 9.10
CA PHE A 160 -12.69 28.64 8.93
C PHE A 160 -12.39 27.12 8.82
N LEU A 161 -13.20 26.24 9.45
CA LEU A 161 -12.99 24.79 9.44
C LEU A 161 -13.01 24.18 8.03
N PRO A 162 -13.99 24.47 7.16
CA PRO A 162 -13.96 23.98 5.78
C PRO A 162 -12.77 24.51 4.97
N ILE A 163 -12.28 25.71 5.28
CA ILE A 163 -11.12 26.29 4.58
C ILE A 163 -9.86 25.52 4.96
N VAL A 164 -9.61 25.29 6.26
CA VAL A 164 -8.46 24.52 6.74
C VAL A 164 -8.57 23.08 6.26
N GLY A 165 -9.75 22.47 6.32
CA GLY A 165 -10.00 21.11 5.82
C GLY A 165 -9.73 21.00 4.32
N GLY A 166 -10.17 21.99 3.53
CA GLY A 166 -9.89 22.04 2.09
C GLY A 166 -8.40 22.18 1.75
N LEU A 167 -7.65 22.99 2.51
CA LEU A 167 -6.20 23.12 2.36
C LEU A 167 -5.47 21.80 2.69
N SER A 168 -5.87 21.14 3.79
CA SER A 168 -5.33 19.82 4.16
C SER A 168 -5.59 18.79 3.07
N ALA A 169 -6.83 18.72 2.58
CA ALA A 169 -7.20 17.79 1.52
C ALA A 169 -6.47 18.05 0.20
N PHE A 170 -6.28 19.35 -0.15
CA PHE A 170 -5.51 19.73 -1.33
C PHE A 170 -4.05 19.30 -1.21
N ALA A 171 -3.42 19.52 -0.05
CA ALA A 171 -2.06 19.04 0.21
C ALA A 171 -1.98 17.50 0.13
N GLY A 172 -2.96 16.78 0.71
CA GLY A 172 -3.06 15.34 0.63
C GLY A 172 -3.14 14.82 -0.80
N MET A 173 -3.95 15.47 -1.64
CA MET A 173 -4.07 15.11 -3.06
C MET A 173 -2.76 15.32 -3.82
N LEU A 174 -2.02 16.41 -3.55
CA LEU A 174 -0.71 16.65 -4.19
C LEU A 174 0.30 15.54 -3.83
N VAL A 175 0.31 15.11 -2.57
CA VAL A 175 1.16 14.00 -2.13
C VAL A 175 0.74 12.68 -2.77
N ALA A 176 -0.56 12.39 -2.82
CA ALA A 176 -1.11 11.16 -3.41
C ALA A 176 -0.88 11.06 -4.92
N ILE A 177 -0.78 12.18 -5.65
CA ILE A 177 -0.50 12.19 -7.09
C ILE A 177 1.01 12.06 -7.36
N SER A 178 1.87 12.37 -6.41
CA SER A 178 3.33 12.38 -6.59
C SER A 178 3.95 11.07 -7.13
N PRO A 179 3.46 9.85 -6.77
CA PRO A 179 3.96 8.60 -7.36
C PRO A 179 3.73 8.51 -8.86
N TRP A 180 2.60 9.01 -9.35
CA TRP A 180 2.26 9.01 -10.79
C TRP A 180 3.19 9.92 -11.59
N ILE A 181 3.56 11.07 -11.03
CA ILE A 181 4.48 12.01 -11.67
C ILE A 181 5.89 11.41 -11.77
N SER A 182 6.34 10.71 -10.73
CA SER A 182 7.65 10.05 -10.72
C SER A 182 7.74 8.83 -11.65
N TRP A 183 6.61 8.32 -12.12
CA TRP A 183 6.56 7.22 -13.07
C TRP A 183 6.61 7.69 -14.53
N LEU A 184 6.24 8.96 -14.80
CA LEU A 184 6.19 9.55 -16.14
C LEU A 184 7.49 10.27 -16.55
N GLY A 185 8.46 10.45 -15.64
CA GLY A 185 9.76 11.10 -15.88
C GLY A 185 10.93 10.21 -15.58
#